data_5feb812e398d9d62c72e8cf0d223042b
#
_entry.id   5feb812e398d9d62c72e8cf0d223042b
#
_cell.length_a   1.000
_cell.length_b   1.000
_cell.length_c   1.000
_cell.angle_alpha   90.00
_cell.angle_beta   90.00
_cell.angle_gamma   90.00
#
_symmetry.space_group_name_H-M   'P 1'
#
loop_
_entity.id
_entity.type
_entity.pdbx_description
1 polymer ?
#
loop_
_entity_poly.entity_id
_entity_poly.type
_entity_poly.pdbx_seq_one_letter_code
_entity_poly.pdbx_strand_id
1 'polypeptide(L)'
;MLDLDPVRLRYDTWGDGPPILLLAPGGLRASRIETWDAAPWNPIHALADRHLVVAMDQRNTGASFAPVTAADGWPSYAADQLAVMDHLGIEQFAVLGMCIGGAFIMQLLADAPQRVTAAVALQPVGLDGNRGEFRAIFDQWRADIEADHPEASDADWDGCWSNLFGSDNLLWSVPESALPAVMTPMLVLQGDDVYHPRRASRQLAALAPNAKLIERWKEPADQPAARAAVDAFLAEHAQVS
;
A
#
# COMPACT_ATOMS: atom_id res chain seq x y z
N MET A 1 4.91 -9.99 -15.79
CA MET A 1 4.87 -11.08 -14.79
C MET A 1 6.28 -11.31 -14.29
N LEU A 2 6.51 -11.30 -13.00
CA LEU A 2 7.75 -11.71 -12.35
C LEU A 2 7.55 -13.11 -11.75
N ASP A 3 8.43 -14.04 -12.06
CA ASP A 3 8.38 -15.44 -11.60
C ASP A 3 9.61 -15.71 -10.72
N LEU A 4 9.35 -16.03 -9.45
CA LEU A 4 10.36 -16.23 -8.39
C LEU A 4 10.20 -17.60 -7.72
N ASP A 5 9.58 -18.56 -8.38
CA ASP A 5 9.26 -19.91 -7.93
C ASP A 5 9.40 -20.13 -6.40
N PRO A 6 8.30 -20.30 -5.64
CA PRO A 6 6.93 -20.49 -6.13
C PRO A 6 6.10 -19.19 -6.26
N VAL A 7 6.67 -18.03 -5.99
CA VAL A 7 5.97 -16.72 -6.03
C VAL A 7 5.90 -16.22 -7.47
N ARG A 8 4.71 -15.79 -7.90
CA ARG A 8 4.46 -15.15 -9.20
C ARG A 8 3.74 -13.84 -8.97
N LEU A 9 4.28 -12.75 -9.51
CA LEU A 9 3.75 -11.40 -9.31
C LEU A 9 3.40 -10.77 -10.65
N ARG A 10 2.13 -10.42 -10.84
CA ARG A 10 1.70 -9.61 -11.96
C ARG A 10 1.98 -8.16 -11.71
N TYR A 11 2.58 -7.51 -12.68
CA TYR A 11 2.72 -6.06 -12.73
C TYR A 11 2.54 -5.58 -14.17
N ASP A 12 2.15 -4.32 -14.32
CA ASP A 12 2.08 -3.62 -15.59
C ASP A 12 2.71 -2.22 -15.43
N THR A 13 3.19 -1.63 -16.53
CA THR A 13 3.85 -0.33 -16.54
C THR A 13 3.25 0.60 -17.58
N TRP A 14 3.20 1.91 -17.28
CA TRP A 14 2.70 2.95 -18.18
C TRP A 14 3.58 4.18 -18.08
N GLY A 15 3.71 4.91 -19.19
CA GLY A 15 4.44 6.17 -19.23
C GLY A 15 5.95 6.02 -19.16
N ASP A 16 6.61 7.14 -18.92
CA ASP A 16 8.05 7.30 -18.85
C ASP A 16 8.40 8.44 -17.88
N GLY A 17 9.60 8.42 -17.30
CA GLY A 17 10.05 9.42 -16.33
C GLY A 17 10.35 8.85 -14.94
N PRO A 18 10.36 9.69 -13.88
CA PRO A 18 10.61 9.23 -12.52
C PRO A 18 9.65 8.12 -12.10
N PRO A 19 10.14 6.99 -11.58
CA PRO A 19 9.29 5.84 -11.30
C PRO A 19 8.40 6.05 -10.08
N ILE A 20 7.16 5.56 -10.17
CA ILE A 20 6.19 5.53 -9.08
C ILE A 20 5.52 4.16 -8.99
N LEU A 21 5.57 3.55 -7.80
CA LEU A 21 4.87 2.31 -7.49
C LEU A 21 3.46 2.62 -6.97
N LEU A 22 2.45 2.00 -7.57
CA LEU A 22 1.05 2.13 -7.15
C LEU A 22 0.59 0.89 -6.38
N LEU A 23 0.10 1.09 -5.17
CA LEU A 23 -0.41 0.06 -4.27
C LEU A 23 -1.93 0.20 -4.15
N ALA A 24 -2.65 -0.65 -4.88
CA ALA A 24 -4.09 -0.56 -5.04
C ALA A 24 -4.87 -0.76 -3.73
N PRO A 25 -6.06 -0.14 -3.60
CA PRO A 25 -6.98 -0.44 -2.50
C PRO A 25 -7.60 -1.83 -2.65
N GLY A 26 -8.46 -2.22 -1.70
CA GLY A 26 -9.28 -3.43 -1.80
C GLY A 26 -9.01 -4.47 -0.72
N GLY A 27 -8.26 -4.10 0.32
CA GLY A 27 -7.86 -5.02 1.38
C GLY A 27 -7.03 -6.17 0.82
N LEU A 28 -7.04 -7.33 1.49
CA LEU A 28 -6.33 -8.52 1.01
C LEU A 28 -6.98 -9.16 -0.22
N ARG A 29 -8.29 -8.93 -0.43
CA ARG A 29 -9.07 -9.59 -1.47
C ARG A 29 -8.90 -9.03 -2.88
N ALA A 30 -8.64 -7.73 -2.98
CA ALA A 30 -8.74 -7.01 -4.24
C ALA A 30 -7.63 -5.95 -4.45
N SER A 31 -6.50 -6.05 -3.74
CA SER A 31 -5.35 -5.15 -3.99
C SER A 31 -4.65 -5.52 -5.29
N ARG A 32 -5.32 -5.25 -6.41
CA ARG A 32 -4.90 -5.53 -7.77
C ARG A 32 -5.10 -4.32 -8.68
N ILE A 33 -4.48 -4.35 -9.84
CA ILE A 33 -4.42 -3.22 -10.79
C ILE A 33 -5.81 -2.68 -11.12
N GLU A 34 -6.76 -3.56 -11.46
CA GLU A 34 -8.11 -3.17 -11.89
C GLU A 34 -8.93 -2.48 -10.78
N THR A 35 -8.54 -2.63 -9.53
CA THR A 35 -9.27 -1.98 -8.41
C THR A 35 -9.15 -0.46 -8.45
N TRP A 36 -8.14 0.08 -9.11
CA TRP A 36 -8.02 1.51 -9.33
C TRP A 36 -9.17 2.11 -10.16
N ASP A 37 -9.84 1.32 -11.00
CA ASP A 37 -10.97 1.78 -11.81
C ASP A 37 -12.20 2.14 -10.97
N ALA A 38 -12.34 1.54 -9.79
CA ALA A 38 -13.42 1.82 -8.83
C ALA A 38 -13.02 2.87 -7.77
N ALA A 39 -11.78 3.33 -7.75
CA ALA A 39 -11.32 4.34 -6.81
C ALA A 39 -11.89 5.74 -7.17
N PRO A 40 -12.02 6.66 -6.19
CA PRO A 40 -12.42 8.05 -6.47
C PRO A 40 -11.53 8.76 -7.50
N TRP A 41 -10.31 8.29 -7.64
CA TRP A 41 -9.33 8.73 -8.62
C TRP A 41 -8.45 7.55 -9.03
N ASN A 42 -8.36 7.28 -10.33
CA ASN A 42 -7.43 6.31 -10.88
C ASN A 42 -6.09 7.00 -11.21
N PRO A 43 -5.01 6.75 -10.47
CA PRO A 43 -3.72 7.41 -10.66
C PRO A 43 -2.94 6.85 -11.87
N ILE A 44 -3.25 5.65 -12.37
CA ILE A 44 -2.48 4.99 -13.42
C ILE A 44 -2.33 5.92 -14.63
N HIS A 45 -3.45 6.29 -15.24
CA HIS A 45 -3.41 7.14 -16.44
C HIS A 45 -3.13 8.61 -16.12
N ALA A 46 -3.53 9.08 -14.93
CA ALA A 46 -3.31 10.46 -14.54
C ALA A 46 -1.83 10.81 -14.32
N LEU A 47 -1.00 9.83 -13.93
CA LEU A 47 0.42 10.03 -13.65
C LEU A 47 1.33 9.60 -14.82
N ALA A 48 0.84 8.76 -15.74
CA ALA A 48 1.63 8.18 -16.83
C ALA A 48 2.22 9.22 -17.82
N ASP A 49 1.67 10.42 -17.91
CA ASP A 49 2.22 11.49 -18.75
C ASP A 49 3.54 12.06 -18.19
N ARG A 50 3.85 11.81 -16.93
CA ARG A 50 5.00 12.42 -16.23
C ARG A 50 5.84 11.42 -15.43
N HIS A 51 5.38 10.20 -15.27
CA HIS A 51 6.02 9.17 -14.45
C HIS A 51 6.02 7.82 -15.17
N LEU A 52 7.05 7.03 -14.93
CA LEU A 52 6.99 5.60 -15.15
C LEU A 52 6.13 4.99 -14.03
N VAL A 53 4.86 4.77 -14.30
CA VAL A 53 3.91 4.17 -13.37
C VAL A 53 4.10 2.66 -13.37
N VAL A 54 4.35 2.09 -12.21
CA VAL A 54 4.39 0.64 -11.97
C VAL A 54 3.20 0.29 -11.08
N ALA A 55 2.31 -0.56 -11.52
CA ALA A 55 1.24 -1.10 -10.70
C ALA A 55 1.31 -2.63 -10.67
N MET A 56 0.95 -3.23 -9.55
CA MET A 56 1.03 -4.68 -9.37
C MET A 56 -0.22 -5.23 -8.67
N ASP A 57 -0.51 -6.49 -8.94
CA ASP A 57 -1.38 -7.27 -8.09
C ASP A 57 -0.57 -7.73 -6.88
N GLN A 58 -1.05 -7.48 -5.68
CA GLN A 58 -0.40 -7.98 -4.47
C GLN A 58 -0.53 -9.51 -4.40
N ARG A 59 0.36 -10.17 -3.64
CA ARG A 59 0.30 -11.64 -3.46
C ARG A 59 -1.11 -12.11 -3.19
N ASN A 60 -1.51 -13.21 -3.84
CA ASN A 60 -2.81 -13.85 -3.69
C ASN A 60 -4.00 -12.95 -4.04
N THR A 61 -3.80 -12.01 -4.98
CA THR A 61 -4.88 -11.24 -5.62
C THR A 61 -4.66 -11.21 -7.14
N GLY A 62 -5.74 -11.07 -7.89
CA GLY A 62 -5.67 -10.97 -9.35
C GLY A 62 -4.96 -12.15 -9.99
N ALA A 63 -3.85 -11.89 -10.67
CA ALA A 63 -3.02 -12.90 -11.30
C ALA A 63 -1.71 -13.21 -10.54
N SER A 64 -1.53 -12.62 -9.36
CA SER A 64 -0.39 -12.89 -8.47
C SER A 64 -0.67 -14.07 -7.55
N PHE A 65 0.34 -14.90 -7.33
CA PHE A 65 0.29 -16.05 -6.44
C PHE A 65 1.53 -16.11 -5.55
N ALA A 66 1.35 -16.46 -4.29
CA ALA A 66 2.42 -16.83 -3.36
C ALA A 66 1.89 -17.88 -2.38
N PRO A 67 2.67 -18.88 -1.95
CA PRO A 67 2.26 -19.77 -0.89
C PRO A 67 1.87 -18.99 0.37
N VAL A 68 0.92 -19.56 1.15
CA VAL A 68 0.54 -18.98 2.45
C VAL A 68 1.22 -19.76 3.56
N THR A 69 1.93 -19.05 4.44
CA THR A 69 2.65 -19.63 5.58
C THR A 69 2.40 -18.84 6.86
N ALA A 70 2.64 -19.46 8.01
CA ALA A 70 2.54 -18.80 9.31
C ALA A 70 3.50 -17.60 9.49
N ALA A 71 4.52 -17.48 8.64
CA ALA A 71 5.48 -16.36 8.67
C ALA A 71 5.03 -15.17 7.82
N ASP A 72 4.01 -15.32 6.98
CA ASP A 72 3.55 -14.24 6.12
C ASP A 72 2.94 -13.09 6.92
N GLY A 73 3.22 -11.88 6.44
CA GLY A 73 2.78 -10.64 7.07
C GLY A 73 3.19 -9.44 6.21
N TRP A 74 3.17 -8.25 6.77
CA TRP A 74 3.52 -7.02 6.07
C TRP A 74 4.89 -7.05 5.38
N PRO A 75 5.96 -7.63 6.00
CA PRO A 75 7.26 -7.76 5.33
C PRO A 75 7.22 -8.60 4.05
N SER A 76 6.35 -9.63 3.97
CA SER A 76 6.20 -10.43 2.77
C SER A 76 5.70 -9.60 1.58
N TYR A 77 4.74 -8.69 1.82
CA TYR A 77 4.25 -7.76 0.79
C TYR A 77 5.34 -6.75 0.38
N ALA A 78 6.08 -6.20 1.33
CA ALA A 78 7.17 -5.28 1.03
C ALA A 78 8.27 -5.96 0.19
N ALA A 79 8.61 -7.20 0.51
CA ALA A 79 9.57 -7.99 -0.26
C ALA A 79 9.12 -8.21 -1.72
N ASP A 80 7.84 -8.54 -1.94
CA ASP A 80 7.27 -8.68 -3.29
C ASP A 80 7.33 -7.37 -4.08
N GLN A 81 6.97 -6.26 -3.44
CA GLN A 81 6.99 -4.93 -4.04
C GLN A 81 8.41 -4.53 -4.45
N LEU A 82 9.39 -4.75 -3.56
CA LEU A 82 10.80 -4.50 -3.86
C LEU A 82 11.31 -5.42 -4.98
N ALA A 83 10.92 -6.69 -4.99
CA ALA A 83 11.32 -7.64 -6.03
C ALA A 83 10.82 -7.21 -7.42
N VAL A 84 9.62 -6.67 -7.54
CA VAL A 84 9.12 -6.10 -8.81
C VAL A 84 9.96 -4.89 -9.23
N MET A 85 10.28 -3.97 -8.31
CA MET A 85 11.10 -2.80 -8.62
C MET A 85 12.53 -3.19 -9.00
N ASP A 86 13.12 -4.18 -8.31
CA ASP A 86 14.45 -4.72 -8.63
C ASP A 86 14.50 -5.40 -10.01
N HIS A 87 13.45 -6.17 -10.34
CA HIS A 87 13.30 -6.79 -11.66
C HIS A 87 13.26 -5.75 -12.80
N LEU A 88 12.68 -4.60 -12.54
CA LEU A 88 12.64 -3.49 -13.49
C LEU A 88 13.92 -2.63 -13.49
N GLY A 89 14.90 -2.94 -12.64
CA GLY A 89 16.13 -2.16 -12.50
C GLY A 89 15.93 -0.80 -11.84
N ILE A 90 14.86 -0.63 -11.07
CA ILE A 90 14.50 0.63 -10.42
C ILE A 90 15.05 0.65 -8.99
N GLU A 91 16.08 1.46 -8.75
CA GLU A 91 16.73 1.57 -7.43
C GLU A 91 15.96 2.49 -6.47
N GLN A 92 15.43 3.60 -6.97
CA GLN A 92 14.64 4.55 -6.17
C GLN A 92 13.33 4.86 -6.88
N PHE A 93 12.26 5.05 -6.11
CA PHE A 93 10.92 5.32 -6.63
C PHE A 93 10.07 6.09 -5.63
N ALA A 94 9.09 6.82 -6.12
CA ALA A 94 7.98 7.29 -5.29
C ALA A 94 6.96 6.16 -5.10
N VAL A 95 6.15 6.23 -4.04
CA VAL A 95 5.07 5.27 -3.82
C VAL A 95 3.75 6.01 -3.58
N LEU A 96 2.68 5.53 -4.19
CA LEU A 96 1.32 5.99 -3.89
C LEU A 96 0.45 4.78 -3.57
N GLY A 97 -0.17 4.80 -2.41
CA GLY A 97 -1.05 3.71 -1.97
C GLY A 97 -2.35 4.21 -1.38
N MET A 98 -3.43 3.47 -1.60
CA MET A 98 -4.75 3.78 -1.07
C MET A 98 -5.23 2.66 -0.14
N CYS A 99 -5.95 2.99 0.93
CA CYS A 99 -6.54 2.03 1.85
C CYS A 99 -5.44 1.16 2.50
N ILE A 100 -5.44 -0.14 2.28
CA ILE A 100 -4.38 -1.07 2.74
C ILE A 100 -3.00 -0.68 2.20
N GLY A 101 -2.94 0.02 1.05
CA GLY A 101 -1.71 0.58 0.50
C GLY A 101 -0.96 1.48 1.47
N GLY A 102 -1.67 2.11 2.42
CA GLY A 102 -1.03 2.87 3.50
C GLY A 102 -0.19 2.01 4.43
N ALA A 103 -0.67 0.81 4.80
CA ALA A 103 0.11 -0.13 5.62
C ALA A 103 1.30 -0.71 4.84
N PHE A 104 1.15 -0.97 3.54
CA PHE A 104 2.26 -1.39 2.67
C PHE A 104 3.33 -0.30 2.58
N ILE A 105 2.96 0.98 2.37
CA ILE A 105 3.90 2.11 2.37
C ILE A 105 4.70 2.14 3.67
N MET A 106 4.03 2.02 4.81
CA MET A 106 4.72 2.09 6.10
C MET A 106 5.71 0.94 6.31
N GLN A 107 5.37 -0.26 5.81
CA GLN A 107 6.31 -1.38 5.82
C GLN A 107 7.51 -1.15 4.89
N LEU A 108 7.28 -0.67 3.68
CA LEU A 108 8.37 -0.31 2.75
C LEU A 108 9.31 0.72 3.36
N LEU A 109 8.77 1.74 4.05
CA LEU A 109 9.57 2.76 4.72
C LEU A 109 10.32 2.25 5.95
N ALA A 110 9.84 1.18 6.58
CA ALA A 110 10.55 0.52 7.68
C ALA A 110 11.70 -0.36 7.16
N ASP A 111 11.47 -1.10 6.07
CA ASP A 111 12.42 -2.10 5.57
C ASP A 111 13.47 -1.50 4.62
N ALA A 112 13.07 -0.52 3.79
CA ALA A 112 13.91 0.02 2.73
C ALA A 112 13.70 1.54 2.53
N PRO A 113 13.85 2.38 3.56
CA PRO A 113 13.57 3.83 3.47
C PRO A 113 14.40 4.54 2.39
N GLN A 114 15.60 4.06 2.08
CA GLN A 114 16.48 4.62 1.06
C GLN A 114 15.97 4.39 -0.37
N ARG A 115 15.05 3.47 -0.57
CA ARG A 115 14.44 3.15 -1.87
C ARG A 115 13.29 4.11 -2.22
N VAL A 116 12.66 4.75 -1.22
CA VAL A 116 11.44 5.54 -1.38
C VAL A 116 11.75 7.04 -1.32
N THR A 117 11.63 7.72 -2.45
CA THR A 117 11.91 9.16 -2.56
C THR A 117 10.77 10.02 -2.01
N ALA A 118 9.52 9.57 -2.20
CA ALA A 118 8.31 10.25 -1.74
C ALA A 118 7.18 9.24 -1.52
N ALA A 119 6.27 9.51 -0.59
CA ALA A 119 5.12 8.65 -0.31
C ALA A 119 3.81 9.44 -0.31
N VAL A 120 2.78 8.90 -0.98
CA VAL A 120 1.41 9.44 -0.96
C VAL A 120 0.47 8.38 -0.39
N ALA A 121 -0.09 8.62 0.78
CA ALA A 121 -1.01 7.71 1.45
C ALA A 121 -2.45 8.25 1.38
N LEU A 122 -3.28 7.62 0.54
CA LEU A 122 -4.69 7.96 0.37
C LEU A 122 -5.51 7.13 1.35
N GLN A 123 -6.17 7.78 2.31
CA GLN A 123 -6.99 7.15 3.35
C GLN A 123 -6.38 5.84 3.88
N PRO A 124 -5.21 5.90 4.56
CA PRO A 124 -4.58 4.70 5.08
C PRO A 124 -5.50 3.97 6.06
N VAL A 125 -5.49 2.63 5.99
CA VAL A 125 -6.17 1.80 7.00
C VAL A 125 -5.54 1.99 8.37
N GLY A 126 -6.32 1.75 9.42
CA GLY A 126 -5.81 1.82 10.78
C GLY A 126 -6.69 1.14 11.81
N LEU A 127 -6.09 0.85 12.97
CA LEU A 127 -6.78 0.28 14.11
C LEU A 127 -7.40 1.37 14.98
N ASP A 128 -8.74 1.36 15.08
CA ASP A 128 -9.48 2.28 15.95
C ASP A 128 -10.78 1.60 16.43
N GLY A 129 -10.63 0.53 17.22
CA GLY A 129 -11.76 -0.28 17.70
C GLY A 129 -12.40 -1.19 16.65
N ASN A 130 -11.83 -1.28 15.46
CA ASN A 130 -12.38 -1.92 14.25
C ASN A 130 -11.70 -3.25 13.86
N ARG A 131 -10.98 -3.91 14.77
CA ARG A 131 -10.28 -5.18 14.49
C ARG A 131 -11.23 -6.27 13.95
N GLY A 132 -12.47 -6.28 14.42
CA GLY A 132 -13.49 -7.23 13.95
C GLY A 132 -13.78 -7.10 12.46
N GLU A 133 -13.78 -5.88 11.92
CA GLU A 133 -13.98 -5.62 10.49
C GLU A 133 -12.81 -6.19 9.65
N PHE A 134 -11.58 -6.05 10.13
CA PHE A 134 -10.41 -6.63 9.47
C PHE A 134 -10.40 -8.16 9.59
N ARG A 135 -10.89 -8.72 10.71
CA ARG A 135 -11.07 -10.18 10.84
C ARG A 135 -12.05 -10.69 9.79
N ALA A 136 -13.18 -10.03 9.62
CA ALA A 136 -14.18 -10.42 8.62
C ALA A 136 -13.62 -10.35 7.18
N ILE A 137 -12.81 -9.33 6.87
CA ILE A 137 -12.13 -9.23 5.56
C ILE A 137 -11.12 -10.37 5.37
N PHE A 138 -10.34 -10.68 6.39
CA PHE A 138 -9.36 -11.77 6.34
C PHE A 138 -10.04 -13.14 6.15
N ASP A 139 -11.08 -13.43 6.95
CA ASP A 139 -11.81 -14.69 6.86
C ASP A 139 -12.46 -14.88 5.48
N GLN A 140 -12.98 -13.78 4.91
CA GLN A 140 -13.54 -13.84 3.56
C GLN A 140 -12.45 -14.01 2.49
N TRP A 141 -11.29 -13.34 2.63
CA TRP A 141 -10.15 -13.54 1.74
C TRP A 141 -9.65 -14.97 1.79
N ARG A 142 -9.48 -15.54 2.99
CA ARG A 142 -9.13 -16.95 3.17
C ARG A 142 -10.14 -17.84 2.44
N ALA A 143 -11.43 -17.67 2.69
CA ALA A 143 -12.48 -18.48 2.06
C ALA A 143 -12.48 -18.38 0.53
N ASP A 144 -12.09 -17.25 -0.03
CA ASP A 144 -12.01 -17.05 -1.49
C ASP A 144 -10.85 -17.84 -2.13
N ILE A 145 -9.75 -18.07 -1.38
CA ILE A 145 -8.49 -18.57 -1.98
C ILE A 145 -7.99 -19.88 -1.37
N GLU A 146 -8.50 -20.35 -0.22
CA GLU A 146 -7.95 -21.52 0.48
C GLU A 146 -7.94 -22.80 -0.38
N ALA A 147 -8.86 -22.91 -1.35
CA ALA A 147 -8.89 -24.04 -2.28
C ALA A 147 -7.67 -24.06 -3.24
N ASP A 148 -7.07 -22.92 -3.51
CA ASP A 148 -5.88 -22.76 -4.34
C ASP A 148 -4.57 -22.90 -3.54
N HIS A 149 -4.68 -23.04 -2.20
CA HIS A 149 -3.58 -23.14 -1.24
C HIS A 149 -3.62 -24.43 -0.41
N PRO A 150 -3.57 -25.63 -1.05
CA PRO A 150 -3.62 -26.90 -0.33
C PRO A 150 -2.41 -27.14 0.58
N GLU A 151 -1.34 -26.36 0.43
CA GLU A 151 -0.15 -26.41 1.28
C GLU A 151 -0.39 -25.74 2.63
N ALA A 152 -1.35 -24.79 2.72
CA ALA A 152 -1.57 -23.99 3.93
C ALA A 152 -2.45 -24.70 4.95
N SER A 153 -1.93 -24.91 6.15
CA SER A 153 -2.68 -25.41 7.30
C SER A 153 -3.46 -24.29 8.02
N ASP A 154 -4.38 -24.65 8.92
CA ASP A 154 -5.04 -23.67 9.79
C ASP A 154 -4.05 -22.85 10.60
N ALA A 155 -2.93 -23.44 11.03
CA ALA A 155 -1.87 -22.73 11.75
C ALA A 155 -1.15 -21.69 10.87
N ASP A 156 -1.04 -21.94 9.55
CA ASP A 156 -0.46 -20.97 8.60
C ASP A 156 -1.39 -19.77 8.45
N TRP A 157 -2.69 -19.99 8.30
CA TRP A 157 -3.68 -18.92 8.24
C TRP A 157 -3.73 -18.10 9.54
N ASP A 158 -3.68 -18.75 10.70
CA ASP A 158 -3.70 -18.06 12.00
C ASP A 158 -2.42 -17.25 12.22
N GLY A 159 -1.25 -17.76 11.80
CA GLY A 159 0.01 -17.03 11.83
C GLY A 159 -0.02 -15.80 10.92
N CYS A 160 -0.48 -15.97 9.68
CA CYS A 160 -0.64 -14.87 8.73
C CYS A 160 -1.59 -13.77 9.27
N TRP A 161 -2.75 -14.16 9.80
CA TRP A 161 -3.65 -13.22 10.47
C TRP A 161 -2.96 -12.46 11.60
N SER A 162 -2.26 -13.17 12.47
CA SER A 162 -1.58 -12.58 13.62
C SER A 162 -0.52 -11.56 13.20
N ASN A 163 0.25 -11.87 12.16
CA ASN A 163 1.28 -10.99 11.63
C ASN A 163 0.73 -9.75 10.92
N LEU A 164 -0.44 -9.87 10.28
CA LEU A 164 -1.08 -8.74 9.59
C LEU A 164 -1.87 -7.85 10.56
N PHE A 165 -2.74 -8.44 11.39
CA PHE A 165 -3.75 -7.68 12.14
C PHE A 165 -3.78 -8.02 13.64
N GLY A 166 -2.82 -8.81 14.15
CA GLY A 166 -2.75 -9.17 15.56
C GLY A 166 -2.12 -8.09 16.45
N SER A 167 -1.35 -7.16 15.88
CA SER A 167 -0.72 -6.09 16.64
C SER A 167 -1.71 -5.02 17.12
N ASP A 168 -1.32 -4.23 18.13
CA ASP A 168 -2.07 -3.04 18.57
C ASP A 168 -1.55 -1.76 17.89
N ASN A 169 -0.77 -1.89 16.83
CA ASN A 169 -0.26 -0.77 16.06
C ASN A 169 -1.39 -0.02 15.35
N LEU A 170 -1.44 1.29 15.49
CA LEU A 170 -2.44 2.13 14.83
C LEU A 170 -2.45 1.95 13.30
N LEU A 171 -1.28 1.82 12.69
CA LEU A 171 -1.12 1.65 11.24
C LEU A 171 -0.89 0.18 10.82
N TRP A 172 -1.21 -0.78 11.69
CA TRP A 172 -1.06 -2.21 11.53
C TRP A 172 0.38 -2.69 11.34
N SER A 173 1.07 -2.23 10.30
CA SER A 173 2.39 -2.73 9.89
C SER A 173 3.54 -2.22 10.77
N VAL A 174 3.45 -1.01 11.32
CA VAL A 174 4.52 -0.40 12.12
C VAL A 174 3.97 0.21 13.41
N PRO A 175 4.75 0.20 14.52
CA PRO A 175 4.36 0.88 15.74
C PRO A 175 4.43 2.40 15.57
N GLU A 176 3.58 3.14 16.28
CA GLU A 176 3.58 4.62 16.27
C GLU A 176 4.93 5.20 16.66
N SER A 177 5.69 4.51 17.52
CA SER A 177 7.04 4.91 17.96
C SER A 177 8.07 4.92 16.83
N ALA A 178 7.80 4.27 15.69
CA ALA A 178 8.69 4.29 14.53
C ALA A 178 8.48 5.54 13.65
N LEU A 179 7.31 6.19 13.72
CA LEU A 179 6.94 7.30 12.83
C LEU A 179 7.89 8.51 12.91
N PRO A 180 8.42 8.92 14.09
CA PRO A 180 9.37 10.03 14.15
C PRO A 180 10.69 9.82 13.40
N ALA A 181 11.01 8.56 13.04
CA ALA A 181 12.19 8.23 12.25
C ALA A 181 11.93 8.20 10.74
N VAL A 182 10.69 8.33 10.30
CA VAL A 182 10.31 8.34 8.88
C VAL A 182 10.63 9.70 8.29
N MET A 183 11.79 9.80 7.64
CA MET A 183 12.27 11.06 7.04
C MET A 183 11.82 11.26 5.59
N THR A 184 11.29 10.25 4.94
CA THR A 184 10.75 10.34 3.58
C THR A 184 9.62 11.37 3.52
N PRO A 185 9.64 12.33 2.58
CA PRO A 185 8.53 13.25 2.35
C PRO A 185 7.22 12.47 2.14
N MET A 186 6.15 12.88 2.82
CA MET A 186 4.89 12.18 2.77
C MET A 186 3.70 13.12 2.63
N LEU A 187 2.75 12.77 1.75
CA LEU A 187 1.45 13.43 1.64
C LEU A 187 0.37 12.44 2.07
N VAL A 188 -0.39 12.79 3.10
CA VAL A 188 -1.47 11.98 3.64
C VAL A 188 -2.81 12.60 3.29
N LEU A 189 -3.69 11.87 2.63
CA LEU A 189 -5.07 12.25 2.36
C LEU A 189 -5.98 11.50 3.35
N GLN A 190 -6.74 12.25 4.14
CA GLN A 190 -7.44 11.73 5.31
C GLN A 190 -8.52 10.71 4.98
N GLY A 191 -8.56 9.61 5.75
CA GLY A 191 -9.69 8.70 5.83
C GLY A 191 -10.77 9.19 6.79
N ASP A 192 -12.00 8.65 6.70
CA ASP A 192 -13.15 9.09 7.53
C ASP A 192 -14.23 8.02 7.69
N ASP A 193 -13.89 6.76 7.50
CA ASP A 193 -14.81 5.63 7.67
C ASP A 193 -14.23 4.56 8.61
N VAL A 194 -14.96 3.47 8.80
CA VAL A 194 -14.62 2.41 9.76
C VAL A 194 -13.28 1.73 9.47
N TYR A 195 -12.87 1.63 8.21
CA TYR A 195 -11.58 1.02 7.82
C TYR A 195 -10.44 2.04 7.80
N HIS A 196 -10.79 3.31 7.58
CA HIS A 196 -9.86 4.42 7.39
C HIS A 196 -10.12 5.50 8.44
N PRO A 197 -9.87 5.22 9.74
CA PRO A 197 -10.19 6.17 10.80
C PRO A 197 -9.36 7.45 10.65
N ARG A 198 -10.00 8.59 10.88
CA ARG A 198 -9.32 9.91 10.86
C ARG A 198 -8.08 9.93 11.74
N ARG A 199 -8.13 9.19 12.85
CA ARG A 199 -7.00 9.06 13.78
C ARG A 199 -5.76 8.54 13.09
N ALA A 200 -5.85 7.50 12.25
CA ALA A 200 -4.70 6.93 11.53
C ALA A 200 -4.01 7.99 10.66
N SER A 201 -4.77 8.71 9.83
CA SER A 201 -4.23 9.76 8.96
C SER A 201 -3.61 10.92 9.75
N ARG A 202 -4.29 11.37 10.81
CA ARG A 202 -3.82 12.50 11.62
C ARG A 202 -2.57 12.15 12.43
N GLN A 203 -2.51 10.98 13.04
CA GLN A 203 -1.34 10.53 13.79
C GLN A 203 -0.14 10.31 12.86
N LEU A 204 -0.36 9.71 11.69
CA LEU A 204 0.70 9.56 10.70
C LEU A 204 1.29 10.93 10.32
N ALA A 205 0.43 11.89 9.97
CA ALA A 205 0.88 13.23 9.58
C ALA A 205 1.47 14.04 10.75
N ALA A 206 1.06 13.78 11.99
CA ALA A 206 1.57 14.49 13.16
C ALA A 206 2.93 13.97 13.65
N LEU A 207 3.19 12.67 13.47
CA LEU A 207 4.39 12.02 14.01
C LEU A 207 5.52 11.87 12.99
N ALA A 208 5.21 11.72 11.69
CA ALA A 208 6.23 11.68 10.64
C ALA A 208 6.70 13.11 10.33
N PRO A 209 8.00 13.44 10.48
CA PRO A 209 8.49 14.84 10.48
C PRO A 209 8.24 15.59 9.18
N ASN A 210 8.24 14.90 8.04
CA ASN A 210 8.07 15.48 6.71
C ASN A 210 6.71 15.15 6.08
N ALA A 211 5.71 14.87 6.91
CA ALA A 211 4.37 14.56 6.43
C ALA A 211 3.47 15.80 6.39
N LYS A 212 2.62 15.89 5.36
CA LYS A 212 1.57 16.90 5.20
C LYS A 212 0.22 16.20 5.13
N LEU A 213 -0.84 16.80 5.72
CA LEU A 213 -2.19 16.26 5.72
C LEU A 213 -3.12 17.08 4.81
N ILE A 214 -3.89 16.39 3.98
CA ILE A 214 -5.06 16.93 3.27
C ILE A 214 -6.30 16.30 3.87
N GLU A 215 -7.14 17.10 4.52
CA GLU A 215 -8.32 16.60 5.23
C GLU A 215 -9.53 16.36 4.30
N ARG A 216 -9.65 17.14 3.22
CA ARG A 216 -10.79 17.09 2.30
C ARG A 216 -10.31 16.81 0.88
N TRP A 217 -10.75 15.68 0.31
CA TRP A 217 -10.31 15.26 -1.01
C TRP A 217 -11.28 14.29 -1.74
N LYS A 218 -12.25 13.70 -1.03
CA LYS A 218 -13.17 12.68 -1.58
C LYS A 218 -14.33 13.30 -2.35
N GLU A 219 -14.83 14.42 -1.86
CA GLU A 219 -15.97 15.07 -2.48
C GLU A 219 -15.61 15.60 -3.89
N PRO A 220 -16.54 15.54 -4.86
CA PRO A 220 -16.27 16.01 -6.22
C PRO A 220 -15.70 17.42 -6.30
N ALA A 221 -16.12 18.32 -5.39
CA ALA A 221 -15.62 19.69 -5.34
C ALA A 221 -14.18 19.81 -4.83
N ASP A 222 -13.71 18.87 -4.01
CA ASP A 222 -12.37 18.89 -3.41
C ASP A 222 -11.34 18.13 -4.26
N GLN A 223 -11.80 17.19 -5.10
CA GLN A 223 -10.91 16.31 -5.90
C GLN A 223 -9.92 17.04 -6.80
N PRO A 224 -10.28 18.11 -7.54
CA PRO A 224 -9.33 18.80 -8.40
C PRO A 224 -8.15 19.40 -7.62
N ALA A 225 -8.43 20.02 -6.46
CA ALA A 225 -7.40 20.60 -5.61
C ALA A 225 -6.50 19.53 -4.98
N ALA A 226 -7.09 18.40 -4.55
CA ALA A 226 -6.33 17.28 -3.99
C ALA A 226 -5.40 16.63 -5.03
N ARG A 227 -5.89 16.43 -6.27
CA ARG A 227 -5.06 15.91 -7.38
C ARG A 227 -3.91 16.86 -7.71
N ALA A 228 -4.19 18.16 -7.82
CA ALA A 228 -3.16 19.16 -8.07
C ALA A 228 -2.10 19.18 -6.95
N ALA A 229 -2.50 18.97 -5.69
CA ALA A 229 -1.57 18.87 -4.57
C ALA A 229 -0.71 17.61 -4.63
N VAL A 230 -1.27 16.46 -5.03
CA VAL A 230 -0.50 15.22 -5.27
C VAL A 230 0.49 15.42 -6.41
N ASP A 231 0.06 16.01 -7.53
CA ASP A 231 0.91 16.29 -8.67
C ASP A 231 2.09 17.22 -8.31
N ALA A 232 1.82 18.29 -7.58
CA ALA A 232 2.85 19.24 -7.13
C ALA A 232 3.84 18.55 -6.15
N PHE A 233 3.32 17.75 -5.22
CA PHE A 233 4.13 17.02 -4.26
C PHE A 233 5.06 16.01 -4.95
N LEU A 234 4.55 15.23 -5.90
CA LEU A 234 5.35 14.28 -6.67
C LEU A 234 6.39 14.98 -7.55
N ALA A 235 6.04 16.10 -8.18
CA ALA A 235 6.97 16.89 -8.97
C ALA A 235 8.14 17.43 -8.14
N GLU A 236 7.91 17.77 -6.86
CA GLU A 236 8.92 18.26 -5.93
C GLU A 236 9.81 17.13 -5.38
N HIS A 237 9.25 15.95 -5.08
CA HIS A 237 9.91 14.95 -4.26
C HIS A 237 10.17 13.59 -4.95
N ALA A 238 9.51 13.29 -6.08
CA ALA A 238 9.65 11.99 -6.76
C ALA A 238 10.86 11.89 -7.70
N GLN A 239 11.80 12.84 -7.61
CA GLN A 239 13.00 12.82 -8.45
C GLN A 239 13.95 11.71 -7.96
N VAL A 240 14.53 10.98 -8.91
CA VAL A 240 15.60 10.00 -8.64
C VAL A 240 16.96 10.63 -8.90
N SER A 241 17.95 10.27 -8.11
CA SER A 241 19.32 10.80 -8.18
C SER A 241 20.12 10.13 -9.29
#